data_b5c23a666a4d4935d831af964a945972
#
_entry.id   b5c23a666a4d4935d831af964a945972
#
_cell.length_a   1.000
_cell.length_b   1.000
_cell.length_c   1.000
_cell.angle_alpha   90.00
_cell.angle_beta   90.00
_cell.angle_gamma   90.00
#
_symmetry.space_group_name_H-M   'P 1'
#
loop_
_entity.id
_entity.type
_entity.pdbx_description
1 polymer ?
#
loop_
_entity_poly.entity_id
_entity_poly.type
_entity_poly.pdbx_seq_one_letter_code
_entity_poly.pdbx_strand_id
1 'polypeptide(L)'
;MFDVFGFYKFKKLTSLKKNKILLQDFLIKKNIRGTIIIASEGINATISGKASDLKLTITKIKKILNFKKFDSENISKSKFQPFHKPKVKIKKEVVPMGLSLSSKNKKDNHVDPKKWNKLINDKETLVLDSRKPFEYNVGTFKRSVNPDVDNFREFPKYLNKLKKTKPIAMFCTGGIRCE
;
A
#
# COMPACT_ATOMS: atom_id res chain seq x y z
N MET A 1 8.58 21.55 -8.41
CA MET A 1 7.57 20.75 -7.70
C MET A 1 7.75 19.30 -8.09
N PHE A 2 7.60 18.36 -7.17
CA PHE A 2 7.72 16.92 -7.40
C PHE A 2 6.37 16.25 -7.16
N ASP A 3 6.08 15.24 -7.96
CA ASP A 3 4.96 14.35 -7.69
C ASP A 3 5.44 13.18 -6.83
N VAL A 4 4.59 12.76 -5.90
CA VAL A 4 4.77 11.57 -5.05
C VAL A 4 3.68 10.59 -5.39
N PHE A 5 4.06 9.38 -5.81
CA PHE A 5 3.14 8.36 -6.30
C PHE A 5 3.25 7.11 -5.44
N GLY A 6 2.18 6.83 -4.72
CA GLY A 6 2.00 5.60 -3.93
C GLY A 6 1.13 4.62 -4.68
N PHE A 7 1.51 3.34 -4.73
CA PHE A 7 0.74 2.32 -5.43
C PHE A 7 1.07 0.91 -4.97
N TYR A 8 0.14 0.00 -5.21
CA TYR A 8 0.39 -1.44 -5.07
C TYR A 8 -0.37 -2.25 -6.12
N LYS A 9 0.10 -3.49 -6.34
CA LYS A 9 -0.55 -4.49 -7.16
C LYS A 9 -0.26 -5.88 -6.64
N PHE A 10 -1.30 -6.64 -6.33
CA PHE A 10 -1.19 -8.08 -6.09
C PHE A 10 -1.27 -8.82 -7.42
N LYS A 11 -0.17 -9.45 -7.77
CA LYS A 11 -0.02 -10.27 -8.96
C LYS A 11 1.17 -11.19 -8.78
N LYS A 12 1.02 -12.46 -9.13
CA LYS A 12 2.16 -13.39 -9.14
C LYS A 12 3.29 -12.85 -10.02
N LEU A 13 4.43 -12.57 -9.41
CA LEU A 13 5.64 -12.09 -10.09
C LEU A 13 6.70 -13.19 -10.09
N THR A 14 7.38 -13.32 -11.24
CA THR A 14 8.53 -14.21 -11.43
C THR A 14 9.77 -13.37 -11.67
N SER A 15 10.95 -14.02 -11.75
CA SER A 15 12.22 -13.35 -12.11
C SER A 15 12.53 -12.11 -11.25
N LEU A 16 12.25 -12.16 -9.94
CA LEU A 16 12.36 -11.02 -9.03
C LEU A 16 13.75 -10.35 -9.05
N LYS A 17 14.84 -11.12 -9.15
CA LYS A 17 16.21 -10.58 -9.24
C LYS A 17 16.39 -9.73 -10.50
N LYS A 18 15.96 -10.24 -11.67
CA LYS A 18 16.01 -9.52 -12.96
C LYS A 18 15.16 -8.25 -12.89
N ASN A 19 13.93 -8.36 -12.39
CA ASN A 19 13.00 -7.22 -12.26
C ASN A 19 13.57 -6.15 -11.32
N LYS A 20 14.21 -6.54 -10.21
CA LYS A 20 14.88 -5.60 -9.30
C LYS A 20 15.94 -4.78 -10.03
N ILE A 21 16.81 -5.41 -10.79
CA ILE A 21 17.90 -4.73 -11.53
C ILE A 21 17.28 -3.74 -12.52
N LEU A 22 16.37 -4.19 -13.39
CA LEU A 22 15.73 -3.34 -14.39
C LEU A 22 15.00 -2.14 -13.78
N LEU A 23 14.30 -2.34 -12.66
CA LEU A 23 13.60 -1.26 -11.95
C LEU A 23 14.59 -0.29 -11.31
N GLN A 24 15.62 -0.80 -10.62
CA GLN A 24 16.63 0.02 -9.95
C GLN A 24 17.38 0.92 -10.94
N ASP A 25 17.84 0.36 -12.06
CA ASP A 25 18.56 1.11 -13.11
C ASP A 25 17.65 2.19 -13.73
N PHE A 26 16.39 1.87 -13.96
CA PHE A 26 15.45 2.84 -14.51
C PHE A 26 15.14 3.99 -13.56
N LEU A 27 14.97 3.69 -12.25
CA LEU A 27 14.79 4.73 -11.22
C LEU A 27 16.00 5.66 -11.16
N ILE A 28 17.22 5.13 -11.21
CA ILE A 28 18.48 5.91 -11.21
C ILE A 28 18.51 6.80 -12.46
N LYS A 29 18.34 6.22 -13.65
CA LYS A 29 18.37 6.93 -14.93
C LYS A 29 17.38 8.09 -15.00
N LYS A 30 16.23 7.96 -14.34
CA LYS A 30 15.15 8.96 -14.32
C LYS A 30 15.13 9.86 -13.11
N ASN A 31 16.17 9.78 -12.25
CA ASN A 31 16.23 10.52 -10.99
C ASN A 31 14.95 10.39 -10.13
N ILE A 32 14.33 9.21 -10.18
CA ILE A 32 13.19 8.87 -9.35
C ILE A 32 13.71 8.32 -8.03
N ARG A 33 13.19 8.84 -6.93
CA ARG A 33 13.58 8.41 -5.56
C ARG A 33 12.41 7.77 -4.84
N GLY A 34 12.70 6.99 -3.81
CA GLY A 34 11.69 6.28 -3.03
C GLY A 34 11.96 4.79 -2.94
N THR A 35 10.96 4.05 -2.52
CA THR A 35 11.11 2.60 -2.29
C THR A 35 10.09 1.82 -3.09
N ILE A 36 10.57 0.82 -3.82
CA ILE A 36 9.77 -0.23 -4.43
C ILE A 36 10.07 -1.55 -3.70
N ILE A 37 9.05 -2.21 -3.21
CA ILE A 37 9.10 -3.56 -2.66
C ILE A 37 8.45 -4.49 -3.68
N ILE A 38 9.17 -5.54 -4.09
CA ILE A 38 8.65 -6.62 -4.92
C ILE A 38 8.75 -7.95 -4.17
N ALA A 39 7.71 -8.75 -4.30
CA ALA A 39 7.63 -10.11 -3.78
C ALA A 39 6.99 -11.03 -4.83
N SER A 40 6.98 -12.32 -4.60
CA SER A 40 6.29 -13.28 -5.49
C SER A 40 4.80 -12.98 -5.65
N GLU A 41 4.20 -12.34 -4.66
CA GLU A 41 2.78 -11.98 -4.62
C GLU A 41 2.44 -10.61 -5.21
N GLY A 42 3.46 -9.75 -5.51
CA GLY A 42 3.16 -8.43 -6.08
C GLY A 42 4.22 -7.36 -5.87
N ILE A 43 3.74 -6.12 -5.94
CA ILE A 43 4.53 -4.88 -5.77
C ILE A 43 3.82 -3.91 -4.84
N ASN A 44 4.60 -3.22 -4.00
CA ASN A 44 4.18 -2.09 -3.18
C ASN A 44 5.24 -1.00 -3.25
N ALA A 45 4.85 0.25 -3.52
CA ALA A 45 5.82 1.31 -3.72
C ALA A 45 5.29 2.70 -3.34
N THR A 46 6.23 3.55 -2.92
CA THR A 46 6.07 5.00 -2.92
C THR A 46 7.33 5.61 -3.52
N ILE A 47 7.16 6.33 -4.63
CA ILE A 47 8.24 6.94 -5.40
C ILE A 47 7.93 8.39 -5.71
N SER A 48 8.96 9.20 -5.95
CA SER A 48 8.81 10.61 -6.30
C SER A 48 9.79 11.05 -7.38
N GLY A 49 9.37 12.03 -8.15
CA GLY A 49 10.18 12.65 -9.20
C GLY A 49 9.46 13.79 -9.90
N LYS A 50 10.09 14.36 -10.93
CA LYS A 50 9.41 15.29 -11.83
C LYS A 50 8.25 14.58 -12.54
N ALA A 51 7.15 15.25 -12.76
CA ALA A 51 5.91 14.67 -13.31
C ALA A 51 6.13 13.86 -14.59
N SER A 52 6.92 14.40 -15.54
CA SER A 52 7.23 13.72 -16.80
C SER A 52 7.99 12.41 -16.60
N ASP A 53 9.06 12.44 -15.77
CA ASP A 53 9.88 11.26 -15.52
C ASP A 53 9.14 10.22 -14.71
N LEU A 54 8.29 10.66 -13.76
CA LEU A 54 7.45 9.77 -12.98
C LEU A 54 6.43 9.03 -13.87
N LYS A 55 5.77 9.73 -14.80
CA LYS A 55 4.84 9.13 -15.78
C LYS A 55 5.53 8.05 -16.64
N LEU A 56 6.72 8.34 -17.15
CA LEU A 56 7.52 7.37 -17.90
C LEU A 56 7.90 6.16 -17.02
N THR A 57 8.26 6.40 -15.75
CA THR A 57 8.61 5.35 -14.80
C THR A 57 7.42 4.45 -14.49
N ILE A 58 6.25 5.00 -14.27
CA ILE A 58 5.01 4.23 -14.05
C ILE A 58 4.72 3.31 -15.25
N THR A 59 4.81 3.84 -16.47
CA THR A 59 4.64 3.06 -17.70
C THR A 59 5.68 1.93 -17.79
N LYS A 60 6.94 2.24 -17.46
CA LYS A 60 8.02 1.24 -17.49
C LYS A 60 7.83 0.15 -16.46
N ILE A 61 7.40 0.50 -15.22
CA ILE A 61 7.07 -0.48 -14.16
C ILE A 61 5.97 -1.43 -14.65
N LYS A 62 4.88 -0.90 -15.19
CA LYS A 62 3.77 -1.70 -15.74
C LYS A 62 4.25 -2.67 -16.83
N LYS A 63 5.15 -2.21 -17.72
CA LYS A 63 5.75 -3.05 -18.78
C LYS A 63 6.67 -4.14 -18.23
N ILE A 64 7.59 -3.80 -17.30
CA ILE A 64 8.54 -4.76 -16.70
C ILE A 64 7.79 -5.87 -15.97
N LEU A 65 6.76 -5.51 -15.19
CA LEU A 65 6.01 -6.45 -14.36
C LEU A 65 4.75 -7.01 -15.05
N ASN A 66 4.53 -6.64 -16.32
CA ASN A 66 3.48 -7.15 -17.18
C ASN A 66 2.07 -7.03 -16.60
N PHE A 67 1.63 -5.79 -16.26
CA PHE A 67 0.24 -5.51 -15.88
C PHE A 67 -0.24 -4.16 -16.40
N LYS A 68 -1.56 -3.98 -16.54
CA LYS A 68 -2.18 -2.78 -17.13
C LYS A 68 -2.49 -1.69 -16.09
N LYS A 69 -3.00 -2.08 -14.91
CA LYS A 69 -3.43 -1.14 -13.85
C LYS A 69 -3.01 -1.64 -12.45
N PHE A 70 -2.83 -0.71 -11.54
CA PHE A 70 -2.61 -1.00 -10.12
C PHE A 70 -3.94 -1.42 -9.45
N ASP A 71 -3.87 -2.04 -8.29
CA ASP A 71 -5.04 -2.30 -7.46
C ASP A 71 -5.45 -1.02 -6.72
N SER A 72 -4.46 -0.22 -6.30
CA SER A 72 -4.66 1.11 -5.77
C SER A 72 -3.51 2.01 -6.16
N GLU A 73 -3.80 3.28 -6.39
CA GLU A 73 -2.81 4.31 -6.68
C GLU A 73 -3.27 5.66 -6.13
N ASN A 74 -2.33 6.44 -5.62
CA ASN A 74 -2.56 7.81 -5.21
C ASN A 74 -1.40 8.69 -5.63
N ILE A 75 -1.68 9.98 -5.84
CA ILE A 75 -0.69 10.97 -6.19
C ILE A 75 -0.83 12.19 -5.29
N SER A 76 0.29 12.72 -4.84
CA SER A 76 0.37 13.99 -4.11
C SER A 76 1.53 14.82 -4.63
N LYS A 77 1.57 16.10 -4.26
CA LYS A 77 2.62 17.03 -4.68
C LYS A 77 3.49 17.45 -3.50
N SER A 78 4.78 17.63 -3.75
CA SER A 78 5.75 18.12 -2.78
C SER A 78 6.58 19.25 -3.38
N LYS A 79 6.92 20.26 -2.57
CA LYS A 79 7.82 21.36 -2.97
C LYS A 79 9.25 20.87 -3.14
N PHE A 80 9.65 19.82 -2.42
CA PHE A 80 10.96 19.18 -2.47
C PHE A 80 10.81 17.68 -2.78
N GLN A 81 11.90 17.03 -3.17
CA GLN A 81 11.91 15.57 -3.37
C GLN A 81 12.06 14.85 -2.03
N PRO A 82 11.01 14.18 -1.51
CA PRO A 82 10.96 13.74 -0.11
C PRO A 82 11.86 12.56 0.21
N PHE A 83 12.39 11.85 -0.79
CA PHE A 83 13.22 10.66 -0.58
C PHE A 83 14.67 10.92 -0.99
N HIS A 84 15.64 10.34 -0.23
CA HIS A 84 17.06 10.55 -0.49
C HIS A 84 17.59 9.77 -1.69
N LYS A 85 17.12 8.54 -1.90
CA LYS A 85 17.64 7.64 -2.94
C LYS A 85 16.61 6.66 -3.49
N PRO A 86 16.82 6.13 -4.70
CA PRO A 86 16.04 5.00 -5.22
C PRO A 86 16.40 3.71 -4.48
N LYS A 87 15.39 2.92 -4.12
CA LYS A 87 15.57 1.61 -3.50
C LYS A 87 14.57 0.61 -4.08
N VAL A 88 15.08 -0.49 -4.65
CA VAL A 88 14.23 -1.65 -5.00
C VAL A 88 14.62 -2.82 -4.11
N LYS A 89 13.66 -3.33 -3.34
CA LYS A 89 13.87 -4.42 -2.38
C LYS A 89 13.05 -5.64 -2.76
N ILE A 90 13.69 -6.81 -2.73
CA ILE A 90 12.98 -8.09 -2.76
C ILE A 90 12.66 -8.47 -1.31
N LYS A 91 11.40 -8.77 -1.05
CA LYS A 91 10.91 -9.24 0.25
C LYS A 91 10.13 -10.55 0.08
N LYS A 92 9.86 -11.25 1.17
CA LYS A 92 8.99 -12.44 1.16
C LYS A 92 7.54 -12.05 0.87
N GLU A 93 7.12 -10.89 1.39
CA GLU A 93 5.76 -10.34 1.30
C GLU A 93 5.83 -8.85 0.97
N VAL A 94 4.85 -8.32 0.22
CA VAL A 94 4.73 -6.87 -0.03
C VAL A 94 4.15 -6.14 1.18
N VAL A 95 3.38 -6.86 2.01
CA VAL A 95 2.95 -6.44 3.35
C VAL A 95 3.24 -7.60 4.30
N PRO A 96 4.01 -7.38 5.37
CA PRO A 96 4.43 -8.46 6.26
C PRO A 96 3.27 -8.89 7.18
N MET A 97 2.39 -9.75 6.69
CA MET A 97 1.24 -10.29 7.43
C MET A 97 1.46 -11.74 7.89
N GLY A 98 2.37 -12.48 7.25
CA GLY A 98 2.60 -13.89 7.53
C GLY A 98 1.51 -14.82 6.97
N LEU A 99 0.68 -14.30 6.07
CA LEU A 99 -0.40 -15.04 5.42
C LEU A 99 -0.19 -15.03 3.90
N SER A 100 -0.46 -16.16 3.25
CA SER A 100 -0.49 -16.21 1.78
C SER A 100 -1.80 -15.62 1.28
N LEU A 101 -1.74 -14.49 0.62
CA LEU A 101 -2.90 -13.88 -0.01
C LEU A 101 -3.21 -14.61 -1.33
N SER A 102 -4.30 -15.35 -1.36
CA SER A 102 -4.82 -15.97 -2.58
C SER A 102 -5.60 -14.93 -3.38
N SER A 103 -5.17 -14.68 -4.61
CA SER A 103 -5.88 -13.76 -5.54
C SER A 103 -7.28 -14.24 -5.94
N LYS A 104 -7.64 -15.48 -5.60
CA LYS A 104 -8.88 -16.11 -6.04
C LYS A 104 -10.14 -15.65 -5.29
N ASN A 105 -10.00 -15.02 -4.11
CA ASN A 105 -11.13 -14.61 -3.27
C ASN A 105 -11.23 -13.11 -3.06
N LYS A 106 -10.74 -12.29 -3.98
CA LYS A 106 -10.91 -10.84 -3.91
C LYS A 106 -12.39 -10.47 -4.11
N LYS A 107 -13.14 -10.38 -3.02
CA LYS A 107 -14.32 -9.53 -3.00
C LYS A 107 -13.80 -8.09 -2.90
N ASP A 108 -14.21 -7.24 -3.84
CA ASP A 108 -13.94 -5.82 -3.75
C ASP A 108 -14.80 -5.24 -2.61
N ASN A 109 -14.18 -5.12 -1.45
CA ASN A 109 -14.80 -4.55 -0.26
C ASN A 109 -14.48 -3.06 -0.09
N HIS A 110 -13.83 -2.44 -1.08
CA HIS A 110 -13.57 -1.01 -1.05
C HIS A 110 -14.87 -0.23 -1.19
N VAL A 111 -14.96 0.84 -0.43
CA VAL A 111 -16.13 1.72 -0.44
C VAL A 111 -15.73 3.13 -0.85
N ASP A 112 -16.65 3.83 -1.51
CA ASP A 112 -16.47 5.24 -1.83
C ASP A 112 -16.54 6.13 -0.56
N PRO A 113 -16.10 7.39 -0.62
CA PRO A 113 -16.10 8.29 0.53
C PRO A 113 -17.49 8.52 1.14
N LYS A 114 -18.56 8.51 0.34
CA LYS A 114 -19.94 8.72 0.87
C LYS A 114 -20.38 7.52 1.70
N LYS A 115 -20.10 6.31 1.22
CA LYS A 115 -20.38 5.08 1.95
C LYS A 115 -19.48 4.95 3.18
N TRP A 116 -18.20 5.32 3.05
CA TRP A 116 -17.28 5.40 4.19
C TRP A 116 -17.82 6.29 5.31
N ASN A 117 -18.25 7.51 4.98
CA ASN A 117 -18.81 8.43 5.97
C ASN A 117 -20.05 7.87 6.67
N LYS A 118 -20.90 7.09 5.98
CA LYS A 118 -22.02 6.39 6.62
C LYS A 118 -21.53 5.35 7.61
N LEU A 119 -20.55 4.52 7.22
CA LEU A 119 -20.00 3.47 8.07
C LEU A 119 -19.36 4.01 9.35
N ILE A 120 -18.53 5.05 9.26
CA ILE A 120 -17.85 5.62 10.45
C ILE A 120 -18.79 6.40 11.38
N ASN A 121 -19.95 6.82 10.91
CA ASN A 121 -20.98 7.47 11.72
C ASN A 121 -21.98 6.47 12.35
N ASP A 122 -22.04 5.25 11.84
CA ASP A 122 -22.88 4.19 12.42
C ASP A 122 -22.26 3.68 13.72
N LYS A 123 -23.03 3.76 14.82
CA LYS A 123 -22.59 3.34 16.17
C LYS A 123 -22.35 1.84 16.27
N GLU A 124 -23.00 1.04 15.45
CA GLU A 124 -22.82 -0.41 15.42
C GLU A 124 -21.58 -0.86 14.63
N THR A 125 -21.03 0.00 13.79
CA THR A 125 -19.81 -0.29 13.02
C THR A 125 -18.55 -0.04 13.86
N LEU A 126 -17.69 -1.05 13.96
CA LEU A 126 -16.34 -0.90 14.51
C LEU A 126 -15.44 -0.24 13.46
N VAL A 127 -14.91 0.95 13.75
CA VAL A 127 -13.93 1.62 12.89
C VAL A 127 -12.53 1.21 13.33
N LEU A 128 -11.79 0.52 12.46
CA LEU A 128 -10.49 -0.05 12.77
C LEU A 128 -9.37 0.65 11.98
N ASP A 129 -8.46 1.30 12.71
CA ASP A 129 -7.24 1.86 12.14
C ASP A 129 -6.12 0.82 12.13
N SER A 130 -5.84 0.23 10.98
CA SER A 130 -4.81 -0.80 10.82
C SER A 130 -3.39 -0.24 10.67
N ARG A 131 -3.20 1.06 10.89
CA ARG A 131 -1.90 1.71 10.86
C ARG A 131 -1.12 1.44 12.15
N LYS A 132 0.17 1.81 12.14
CA LYS A 132 0.99 1.72 13.35
C LYS A 132 0.53 2.74 14.41
N PRO A 133 0.82 2.49 15.71
CA PRO A 133 0.44 3.39 16.81
C PRO A 133 0.89 4.83 16.58
N PHE A 134 2.11 5.07 16.07
CA PHE A 134 2.57 6.42 15.80
C PHE A 134 1.75 7.14 14.71
N GLU A 135 1.29 6.42 13.67
CA GLU A 135 0.42 7.00 12.62
C GLU A 135 -0.95 7.35 13.21
N TYR A 136 -1.48 6.50 14.10
CA TYR A 136 -2.72 6.71 14.83
C TYR A 136 -2.64 7.97 15.72
N ASN A 137 -1.55 8.12 16.46
CA ASN A 137 -1.34 9.24 17.38
C ASN A 137 -1.19 10.60 16.67
N VAL A 138 -0.70 10.61 15.43
CA VAL A 138 -0.65 11.84 14.60
C VAL A 138 -2.04 12.31 14.18
N GLY A 139 -2.99 11.37 14.01
CA GLY A 139 -4.37 11.68 13.67
C GLY A 139 -5.09 10.46 13.10
N THR A 140 -6.36 10.35 13.43
CA THR A 140 -7.19 9.22 13.04
C THR A 140 -8.66 9.64 12.87
N PHE A 141 -9.51 8.75 12.35
CA PHE A 141 -10.95 9.00 12.32
C PHE A 141 -11.55 8.90 13.72
N LYS A 142 -12.53 9.77 13.98
CA LYS A 142 -13.28 9.79 15.24
C LYS A 142 -13.84 8.38 15.54
N ARG A 143 -13.72 7.92 16.79
CA ARG A 143 -14.15 6.59 17.27
C ARG A 143 -13.36 5.41 16.71
N SER A 144 -12.29 5.62 15.95
CA SER A 144 -11.48 4.51 15.49
C SER A 144 -10.68 3.88 16.64
N VAL A 145 -10.51 2.58 16.54
CA VAL A 145 -9.70 1.77 17.45
C VAL A 145 -8.43 1.36 16.72
N ASN A 146 -7.28 1.52 17.38
CA ASN A 146 -6.02 0.98 16.88
C ASN A 146 -5.69 -0.33 17.60
N PRO A 147 -5.25 -1.36 16.89
CA PRO A 147 -4.85 -2.65 17.51
C PRO A 147 -3.64 -2.57 18.44
N ASP A 148 -2.92 -1.44 18.40
CA ASP A 148 -1.69 -1.21 19.16
C ASP A 148 -0.63 -2.30 18.92
N VAL A 149 -0.42 -2.65 17.65
CA VAL A 149 0.58 -3.63 17.24
C VAL A 149 1.76 -2.94 16.57
N ASP A 150 2.96 -3.16 17.07
CA ASP A 150 4.19 -2.64 16.48
C ASP A 150 4.56 -3.34 15.18
N ASN A 151 4.23 -4.63 15.10
CA ASN A 151 4.48 -5.45 13.92
C ASN A 151 3.16 -5.90 13.29
N PHE A 152 2.96 -5.56 12.02
CA PHE A 152 1.74 -5.92 11.30
C PHE A 152 1.49 -7.45 11.21
N ARG A 153 2.49 -8.29 11.47
CA ARG A 153 2.33 -9.75 11.61
C ARG A 153 1.45 -10.16 12.80
N GLU A 154 1.27 -9.29 13.76
CA GLU A 154 0.42 -9.54 14.92
C GLU A 154 -1.05 -9.19 14.65
N PHE A 155 -1.29 -8.41 13.59
CA PHE A 155 -2.62 -7.96 13.22
C PHE A 155 -3.64 -9.09 12.99
N PRO A 156 -3.32 -10.22 12.34
CA PRO A 156 -4.23 -11.34 12.22
C PRO A 156 -4.66 -11.93 13.58
N LYS A 157 -3.75 -11.96 14.55
CA LYS A 157 -4.08 -12.43 15.93
C LYS A 157 -5.07 -11.49 16.61
N TYR A 158 -4.93 -10.18 16.39
CA TYR A 158 -5.89 -9.19 16.86
C TYR A 158 -7.27 -9.39 16.21
N LEU A 159 -7.34 -9.53 14.89
CA LEU A 159 -8.59 -9.76 14.16
C LEU A 159 -9.33 -11.02 14.66
N ASN A 160 -8.60 -12.08 14.98
CA ASN A 160 -9.20 -13.32 15.50
C ASN A 160 -9.83 -13.17 16.89
N LYS A 161 -9.43 -12.16 17.67
CA LYS A 161 -10.02 -11.84 18.98
C LYS A 161 -11.28 -10.99 18.88
N LEU A 162 -11.52 -10.36 17.73
CA LEU A 162 -12.70 -9.53 17.52
C LEU A 162 -13.97 -10.40 17.46
N LYS A 163 -14.99 -9.97 18.18
CA LYS A 163 -16.32 -10.58 18.07
C LYS A 163 -16.88 -10.28 16.67
N LYS A 164 -17.20 -11.32 15.91
CA LYS A 164 -17.73 -11.22 14.53
C LYS A 164 -19.20 -10.80 14.46
N THR A 165 -19.68 -10.08 15.46
CA THR A 165 -21.09 -9.69 15.59
C THR A 165 -21.41 -8.32 15.02
N LYS A 166 -20.36 -7.50 14.73
CA LYS A 166 -20.52 -6.14 14.23
C LYS A 166 -19.82 -5.95 12.89
N PRO A 167 -20.34 -5.08 12.02
CA PRO A 167 -19.62 -4.66 10.82
C PRO A 167 -18.27 -4.00 11.21
N ILE A 168 -17.24 -4.22 10.39
CA ILE A 168 -15.92 -3.61 10.58
C ILE A 168 -15.62 -2.74 9.37
N ALA A 169 -15.38 -1.45 9.59
CA ALA A 169 -14.86 -0.50 8.63
C ALA A 169 -13.37 -0.29 8.90
N MET A 170 -12.51 -0.79 8.04
CA MET A 170 -11.07 -0.75 8.23
C MET A 170 -10.39 0.19 7.25
N PHE A 171 -9.35 0.90 7.69
CA PHE A 171 -8.56 1.77 6.84
C PHE A 171 -7.07 1.71 7.16
N CYS A 172 -6.26 2.14 6.18
CA CYS A 172 -4.84 2.41 6.36
C CYS A 172 -4.40 3.54 5.43
N THR A 173 -3.11 3.88 5.43
CA THR A 173 -2.58 5.00 4.63
C THR A 173 -2.72 4.79 3.12
N GLY A 174 -2.47 3.60 2.62
CA GLY A 174 -2.45 3.31 1.16
C GLY A 174 -3.39 2.18 0.72
N GLY A 175 -4.26 1.66 1.60
CA GLY A 175 -5.20 0.58 1.32
C GLY A 175 -4.60 -0.83 1.43
N ILE A 176 -3.32 -1.01 1.17
CA ILE A 176 -2.68 -2.34 1.05
C ILE A 176 -2.76 -3.21 2.31
N ARG A 177 -2.82 -2.61 3.52
CA ARG A 177 -2.97 -3.37 4.78
C ARG A 177 -4.41 -3.86 5.00
N CYS A 178 -5.35 -3.35 4.21
CA CYS A 178 -6.78 -3.66 4.30
C CYS A 178 -7.26 -4.67 3.25
N GLU A 179 -6.37 -5.16 2.38
CA GLU A 179 -6.63 -6.14 1.31
C GLU A 179 -6.98 -7.56 1.83
#